data_f6d34576531d54805e288f79681f5830
#
_entry.id   f6d34576531d54805e288f79681f5830
#
_cell.length_a   1.000
_cell.length_b   1.000
_cell.length_c   1.000
_cell.angle_alpha   90.00
_cell.angle_beta   90.00
_cell.angle_gamma   90.00
#
_symmetry.space_group_name_H-M   'P 1'
#
loop_
_entity.id
_entity.type
_entity.pdbx_description
1 polymer ?
#
loop_
_entity_poly.entity_id
_entity_poly.type
_entity_poly.pdbx_seq_one_letter_code
_entity_poly.pdbx_strand_id
1 'polypeptide(L)'
;MGLINDLKYNFNNLNILKKIIVLMIICFIVPKTIIYLFELKPSFFIKLFSISPDLLNLIYKPWSLITYAFFHADLWHLAINMIILYLSGSIVLDLFGKEKFIKIFVLGIFFGGLTYLVSYNLFPVFYNTKSSMIGASAGVMAVFIFLSSYSPDLKIRLFFIDVRIIYIAIFLIILYYYSIPYGNSGGHLAHLGGAFIGYFYHYKITKGEDFADWIIKLYNFLFLKRKNNKSYKKSFQKKYRKSNDQKEIDSILDKISKSGYDSLTKHEKETLFKAGKK
;
A
#
# COMPACT_ATOMS: atom_id res chain seq x y z
N MET A 1 29.65 -12.84 -2.11
CA MET A 1 28.62 -12.10 -1.33
C MET A 1 27.59 -13.12 -0.90
N GLY A 2 27.19 -13.16 0.37
CA GLY A 2 26.42 -14.29 0.87
C GLY A 2 24.94 -14.22 0.50
N LEU A 3 24.26 -15.37 0.45
CA LEU A 3 22.84 -15.58 0.16
C LEU A 3 21.91 -14.53 0.81
N ILE A 4 22.22 -14.14 2.05
CA ILE A 4 21.45 -13.14 2.80
C ILE A 4 21.49 -11.75 2.12
N ASN A 5 22.63 -11.36 1.57
CA ASN A 5 22.76 -10.06 0.90
C ASN A 5 21.99 -10.05 -0.43
N ASP A 6 22.00 -11.17 -1.15
CA ASP A 6 21.25 -11.32 -2.41
C ASP A 6 19.74 -11.34 -2.16
N LEU A 7 19.28 -12.03 -1.12
CA LEU A 7 17.87 -12.01 -0.69
C LEU A 7 17.44 -10.61 -0.28
N LYS A 8 18.25 -9.89 0.50
CA LYS A 8 17.96 -8.51 0.91
C LYS A 8 17.92 -7.56 -0.29
N TYR A 9 18.85 -7.69 -1.23
CA TYR A 9 18.88 -6.91 -2.46
C TYR A 9 17.62 -7.16 -3.31
N ASN A 10 17.28 -8.43 -3.55
CA ASN A 10 16.09 -8.81 -4.30
C ASN A 10 14.80 -8.30 -3.63
N PHE A 11 14.66 -8.47 -2.31
CA PHE A 11 13.51 -7.95 -1.56
C PHE A 11 13.39 -6.43 -1.64
N ASN A 12 14.49 -5.69 -1.54
CA ASN A 12 14.48 -4.23 -1.63
C ASN A 12 13.99 -3.74 -3.00
N ASN A 13 14.28 -4.49 -4.06
CA ASN A 13 13.88 -4.15 -5.43
C ASN A 13 12.42 -4.54 -5.77
N LEU A 14 11.74 -5.32 -4.92
CA LEU A 14 10.32 -5.60 -5.11
C LEU A 14 9.48 -4.32 -4.99
N ASN A 15 8.44 -4.21 -5.81
CA ASN A 15 7.42 -3.19 -5.62
C ASN A 15 6.58 -3.46 -4.35
N ILE A 16 5.78 -2.49 -3.92
CA ILE A 16 5.02 -2.56 -2.66
C ILE A 16 4.02 -3.72 -2.64
N LEU A 17 3.36 -4.02 -3.75
CA LEU A 17 2.42 -5.13 -3.89
C LEU A 17 3.10 -6.47 -3.60
N LYS A 18 4.23 -6.73 -4.26
CA LYS A 18 5.01 -7.95 -4.05
C LYS A 18 5.54 -8.05 -2.61
N LYS A 19 5.94 -6.92 -2.00
CA LYS A 19 6.35 -6.88 -0.59
C LYS A 19 5.22 -7.27 0.36
N ILE A 20 4.00 -6.79 0.11
CA ILE A 20 2.80 -7.16 0.89
C ILE A 20 2.51 -8.66 0.74
N ILE A 21 2.55 -9.19 -0.49
CA ILE A 21 2.34 -10.63 -0.74
C ILE A 21 3.38 -11.48 0.01
N VAL A 22 4.66 -11.13 -0.09
CA VAL A 22 5.74 -11.84 0.64
C VAL A 22 5.51 -11.77 2.15
N LEU A 23 5.13 -10.62 2.68
CA LEU A 23 4.82 -10.48 4.11
C LEU A 23 3.66 -11.39 4.54
N MET A 24 2.60 -11.50 3.75
CA MET A 24 1.47 -12.40 4.05
C MET A 24 1.87 -13.87 4.00
N ILE A 25 2.71 -14.27 3.05
CA ILE A 25 3.28 -15.63 2.98
C ILE A 25 4.12 -15.91 4.25
N ILE A 26 4.95 -14.97 4.67
CA ILE A 26 5.75 -15.08 5.90
C ILE A 26 4.82 -15.20 7.13
N CYS A 27 3.79 -14.35 7.24
CA CYS A 27 2.80 -14.39 8.33
C CYS A 27 1.95 -15.68 8.32
N PHE A 28 1.88 -16.39 7.22
CA PHE A 28 1.22 -17.69 7.14
C PHE A 28 2.14 -18.85 7.56
N ILE A 29 3.39 -18.86 7.07
CA ILE A 29 4.33 -19.97 7.29
C ILE A 29 4.95 -19.90 8.70
N VAL A 30 5.52 -18.73 9.07
CA VAL A 30 6.32 -18.60 10.29
C VAL A 30 5.53 -18.91 11.57
N PRO A 31 4.29 -18.39 11.78
CA PRO A 31 3.51 -18.74 12.95
C PRO A 31 3.19 -20.22 13.05
N LYS A 32 2.85 -20.88 11.93
CA LYS A 32 2.57 -22.32 11.90
C LYS A 32 3.80 -23.13 12.25
N THR A 33 4.97 -22.76 11.74
CA THR A 33 6.24 -23.39 12.08
C THR A 33 6.57 -23.23 13.57
N ILE A 34 6.40 -22.03 14.14
CA ILE A 34 6.62 -21.77 15.57
C ILE A 34 5.66 -22.59 16.42
N ILE A 35 4.37 -22.64 16.08
CA ILE A 35 3.37 -23.46 16.76
C ILE A 35 3.82 -24.92 16.81
N TYR A 36 4.25 -25.46 15.68
CA TYR A 36 4.70 -26.84 15.57
C TYR A 36 5.96 -27.12 16.39
N LEU A 37 7.00 -26.28 16.24
CA LEU A 37 8.30 -26.51 16.91
C LEU A 37 8.24 -26.33 18.43
N PHE A 38 7.35 -25.46 18.94
CA PHE A 38 7.25 -25.17 20.37
C PHE A 38 5.98 -25.75 21.01
N GLU A 39 5.27 -26.63 20.30
CA GLU A 39 4.03 -27.27 20.76
C GLU A 39 2.98 -26.28 21.32
N LEU A 40 2.90 -25.09 20.71
CA LEU A 40 1.98 -24.06 21.16
C LEU A 40 0.54 -24.40 20.74
N LYS A 41 -0.43 -23.83 21.44
CA LYS A 41 -1.84 -23.95 21.03
C LYS A 41 -2.05 -23.35 19.63
N PRO A 42 -2.73 -24.06 18.70
CA PRO A 42 -2.95 -23.55 17.33
C PRO A 42 -3.57 -22.16 17.28
N SER A 43 -4.37 -21.79 18.29
CA SER A 43 -5.02 -20.48 18.40
C SER A 43 -4.11 -19.36 18.92
N PHE A 44 -2.84 -19.62 19.28
CA PHE A 44 -1.98 -18.65 19.95
C PHE A 44 -1.84 -17.34 19.15
N PHE A 45 -1.38 -17.43 17.91
CA PHE A 45 -1.21 -16.25 17.03
C PHE A 45 -2.57 -15.66 16.59
N ILE A 46 -3.56 -16.52 16.33
CA ILE A 46 -4.91 -16.06 15.97
C ILE A 46 -5.47 -15.18 17.09
N LYS A 47 -5.41 -15.62 18.35
CA LYS A 47 -5.88 -14.82 19.50
C LYS A 47 -5.15 -13.48 19.65
N LEU A 48 -3.90 -13.38 19.20
CA LEU A 48 -3.10 -12.18 19.33
C LEU A 48 -3.38 -11.17 18.21
N PHE A 49 -3.65 -11.63 17.00
CA PHE A 49 -3.69 -10.79 15.79
C PHE A 49 -5.06 -10.72 15.11
N SER A 50 -5.99 -11.66 15.37
CA SER A 50 -7.35 -11.60 14.84
C SER A 50 -8.17 -10.49 15.47
N ILE A 51 -9.17 -10.02 14.75
CA ILE A 51 -10.18 -9.12 15.27
C ILE A 51 -11.31 -9.93 15.89
N SER A 52 -11.71 -9.58 17.12
CA SER A 52 -12.84 -10.16 17.86
C SER A 52 -14.00 -9.16 17.85
N PRO A 53 -15.27 -9.62 17.93
CA PRO A 53 -16.40 -8.71 18.04
C PRO A 53 -16.47 -8.01 19.40
N ASP A 54 -15.78 -8.52 20.43
CA ASP A 54 -15.71 -7.91 21.74
C ASP A 54 -14.90 -6.59 21.70
N LEU A 55 -15.58 -5.48 21.99
CA LEU A 55 -14.99 -4.14 21.97
C LEU A 55 -13.90 -3.95 23.04
N LEU A 56 -13.97 -4.65 24.18
CA LEU A 56 -12.90 -4.64 25.18
C LEU A 56 -11.61 -5.25 24.61
N ASN A 57 -11.73 -6.32 23.83
CA ASN A 57 -10.57 -6.88 23.14
C ASN A 57 -9.94 -5.89 22.17
N LEU A 58 -10.72 -5.04 21.52
CA LEU A 58 -10.19 -4.00 20.62
C LEU A 58 -9.41 -2.93 21.41
N ILE A 59 -9.87 -2.55 22.60
CA ILE A 59 -9.17 -1.59 23.48
C ILE A 59 -7.80 -2.16 23.88
N TYR A 60 -7.74 -3.44 24.27
CA TYR A 60 -6.49 -4.10 24.67
C TYR A 60 -5.59 -4.47 23.49
N LYS A 61 -6.16 -4.65 22.28
CA LYS A 61 -5.45 -5.06 21.06
C LYS A 61 -5.82 -4.19 19.86
N PRO A 62 -5.60 -2.87 19.92
CA PRO A 62 -6.03 -1.95 18.87
C PRO A 62 -5.36 -2.27 17.50
N TRP A 63 -4.18 -2.90 17.53
CA TRP A 63 -3.51 -3.35 16.31
C TRP A 63 -4.33 -4.39 15.53
N SER A 64 -5.21 -5.16 16.23
CA SER A 64 -6.00 -6.22 15.57
C SER A 64 -6.87 -5.69 14.43
N LEU A 65 -7.28 -4.41 14.46
CA LEU A 65 -8.05 -3.76 13.40
C LEU A 65 -7.31 -3.73 12.03
N ILE A 66 -6.00 -3.89 12.05
CA ILE A 66 -5.16 -3.93 10.84
C ILE A 66 -4.47 -5.29 10.70
N THR A 67 -3.98 -5.86 11.80
CA THR A 67 -3.12 -7.06 11.73
C THR A 67 -3.89 -8.33 11.35
N TYR A 68 -5.20 -8.37 11.57
CA TYR A 68 -6.03 -9.50 11.16
C TYR A 68 -5.88 -9.86 9.68
N ALA A 69 -5.64 -8.84 8.84
CA ALA A 69 -5.52 -8.98 7.40
C ALA A 69 -4.26 -9.76 6.96
N PHE A 70 -3.25 -9.87 7.80
CA PHE A 70 -2.00 -10.55 7.44
C PHE A 70 -2.00 -12.05 7.72
N PHE A 71 -2.99 -12.55 8.48
CA PHE A 71 -3.11 -13.95 8.86
C PHE A 71 -4.20 -14.64 8.04
N HIS A 72 -3.99 -15.91 7.68
CA HIS A 72 -4.93 -16.69 6.87
C HIS A 72 -5.15 -18.06 7.51
N ALA A 73 -6.38 -18.56 7.42
CA ALA A 73 -6.78 -19.82 8.03
C ALA A 73 -6.08 -21.02 7.39
N ASP A 74 -6.10 -21.06 6.07
CA ASP A 74 -5.59 -22.16 5.26
C ASP A 74 -4.89 -21.67 3.98
N LEU A 75 -4.26 -22.59 3.27
CA LEU A 75 -3.48 -22.30 2.07
C LEU A 75 -4.35 -21.76 0.92
N TRP A 76 -5.56 -22.30 0.75
CA TRP A 76 -6.45 -21.87 -0.33
C TRP A 76 -6.95 -20.44 -0.08
N HIS A 77 -7.29 -20.12 1.16
CA HIS A 77 -7.68 -18.77 1.56
C HIS A 77 -6.54 -17.77 1.27
N LEU A 78 -5.29 -18.11 1.61
CA LEU A 78 -4.14 -17.29 1.26
C LEU A 78 -3.97 -17.18 -0.26
N ALA A 79 -3.95 -18.31 -0.98
CA ALA A 79 -3.65 -18.34 -2.41
C ALA A 79 -4.64 -17.51 -3.23
N ILE A 80 -5.94 -17.68 -2.99
CA ILE A 80 -6.99 -16.92 -3.69
C ILE A 80 -6.84 -15.42 -3.43
N ASN A 81 -6.61 -15.03 -2.17
CA ASN A 81 -6.36 -13.62 -1.85
C ASN A 81 -5.15 -13.06 -2.59
N MET A 82 -4.03 -13.81 -2.62
CA MET A 82 -2.81 -13.35 -3.28
C MET A 82 -2.97 -13.26 -4.79
N ILE A 83 -3.69 -14.19 -5.42
CA ILE A 83 -3.96 -14.16 -6.86
C ILE A 83 -4.81 -12.94 -7.21
N ILE A 84 -5.94 -12.73 -6.53
CA ILE A 84 -6.82 -11.60 -6.81
C ILE A 84 -6.10 -10.27 -6.53
N LEU A 85 -5.36 -10.19 -5.40
CA LEU A 85 -4.57 -9.01 -5.06
C LEU A 85 -3.47 -8.73 -6.09
N TYR A 86 -2.79 -9.77 -6.59
CA TYR A 86 -1.74 -9.61 -7.59
C TYR A 86 -2.33 -9.12 -8.92
N LEU A 87 -3.41 -9.71 -9.39
CA LEU A 87 -4.04 -9.34 -10.66
C LEU A 87 -4.62 -7.92 -10.61
N SER A 88 -5.50 -7.63 -9.65
CA SER A 88 -6.12 -6.31 -9.54
C SER A 88 -5.15 -5.23 -9.05
N GLY A 89 -4.31 -5.58 -8.07
CA GLY A 89 -3.35 -4.68 -7.46
C GLY A 89 -2.22 -4.26 -8.40
N SER A 90 -1.79 -5.12 -9.33
CA SER A 90 -0.80 -4.75 -10.35
C SER A 90 -1.34 -3.65 -11.25
N ILE A 91 -2.57 -3.80 -11.73
CA ILE A 91 -3.20 -2.80 -12.60
C ILE A 91 -3.42 -1.49 -11.85
N VAL A 92 -3.90 -1.54 -10.60
CA VAL A 92 -4.06 -0.33 -9.78
C VAL A 92 -2.72 0.33 -9.51
N LEU A 93 -1.66 -0.43 -9.25
CA LEU A 93 -0.32 0.08 -9.02
C LEU A 93 0.26 0.78 -10.26
N ASP A 94 0.03 0.20 -11.44
CA ASP A 94 0.52 0.74 -12.72
C ASP A 94 -0.24 2.00 -13.12
N LEU A 95 -1.56 2.06 -12.91
CA LEU A 95 -2.40 3.20 -13.29
C LEU A 95 -2.34 4.36 -12.28
N PHE A 96 -2.30 4.07 -10.98
CA PHE A 96 -2.47 5.07 -9.93
C PHE A 96 -1.24 5.23 -9.01
N GLY A 97 -0.24 4.38 -9.17
CA GLY A 97 0.98 4.41 -8.38
C GLY A 97 0.84 3.84 -6.96
N LYS A 98 1.99 3.78 -6.29
CA LYS A 98 2.16 3.16 -4.97
C LYS A 98 1.24 3.73 -3.88
N GLU A 99 1.11 5.05 -3.83
CA GLU A 99 0.37 5.70 -2.74
C GLU A 99 -1.11 5.39 -2.79
N LYS A 100 -1.72 5.47 -3.97
CA LYS A 100 -3.14 5.15 -4.16
C LYS A 100 -3.41 3.68 -3.84
N PHE A 101 -2.57 2.75 -4.32
CA PHE A 101 -2.69 1.34 -4.00
C PHE A 101 -2.68 1.08 -2.47
N ILE A 102 -1.74 1.69 -1.73
CA ILE A 102 -1.66 1.56 -0.27
C ILE A 102 -2.94 2.11 0.38
N LYS A 103 -3.41 3.30 -0.04
CA LYS A 103 -4.61 3.92 0.50
C LYS A 103 -5.82 3.01 0.35
N ILE A 104 -6.07 2.50 -0.86
CA ILE A 104 -7.21 1.62 -1.14
C ILE A 104 -7.14 0.34 -0.30
N PHE A 105 -5.97 -0.31 -0.28
CA PHE A 105 -5.78 -1.56 0.43
C PHE A 105 -5.96 -1.40 1.96
N VAL A 106 -5.36 -0.36 2.55
CA VAL A 106 -5.46 -0.08 4.00
C VAL A 106 -6.87 0.35 4.38
N LEU A 107 -7.53 1.19 3.57
CA LEU A 107 -8.94 1.54 3.78
C LEU A 107 -9.83 0.29 3.75
N GLY A 108 -9.60 -0.61 2.79
CA GLY A 108 -10.34 -1.86 2.69
C GLY A 108 -10.21 -2.73 3.94
N ILE A 109 -8.99 -2.89 4.46
CA ILE A 109 -8.74 -3.59 5.72
C ILE A 109 -9.47 -2.90 6.88
N PHE A 110 -9.29 -1.60 7.03
CA PHE A 110 -9.86 -0.85 8.13
C PHE A 110 -11.40 -0.90 8.13
N PHE A 111 -12.02 -0.58 6.98
CA PHE A 111 -13.48 -0.57 6.86
C PHE A 111 -14.08 -1.98 6.89
N GLY A 112 -13.38 -3.00 6.39
CA GLY A 112 -13.81 -4.39 6.54
C GLY A 112 -13.84 -4.81 8.00
N GLY A 113 -12.79 -4.51 8.77
CA GLY A 113 -12.76 -4.74 10.21
C GLY A 113 -13.83 -3.96 10.97
N LEU A 114 -14.06 -2.70 10.59
CA LEU A 114 -15.11 -1.86 11.19
C LEU A 114 -16.51 -2.40 10.90
N THR A 115 -16.79 -2.81 9.66
CA THR A 115 -18.08 -3.42 9.28
C THR A 115 -18.33 -4.70 10.09
N TYR A 116 -17.32 -5.55 10.26
CA TYR A 116 -17.40 -6.71 11.12
C TYR A 116 -17.78 -6.34 12.55
N LEU A 117 -17.04 -5.42 13.19
CA LEU A 117 -17.30 -4.97 14.54
C LEU A 117 -18.70 -4.38 14.72
N VAL A 118 -19.08 -3.45 13.83
CA VAL A 118 -20.40 -2.81 13.89
C VAL A 118 -21.50 -3.84 13.73
N SER A 119 -21.39 -4.75 12.76
CA SER A 119 -22.42 -5.75 12.50
C SER A 119 -22.61 -6.70 13.69
N TYR A 120 -21.52 -7.15 14.30
CA TYR A 120 -21.59 -8.10 15.42
C TYR A 120 -22.08 -7.48 16.74
N ASN A 121 -21.99 -6.17 16.88
CA ASN A 121 -22.49 -5.44 18.04
C ASN A 121 -23.87 -4.80 17.82
N LEU A 122 -24.31 -4.68 16.54
CA LEU A 122 -25.58 -4.04 16.21
C LEU A 122 -26.70 -5.04 15.96
N PHE A 123 -26.41 -6.15 15.25
CA PHE A 123 -27.44 -7.09 14.85
C PHE A 123 -27.64 -8.23 15.85
N PRO A 124 -28.88 -8.43 16.38
CA PRO A 124 -29.16 -9.44 17.41
C PRO A 124 -28.76 -10.87 17.03
N VAL A 125 -28.79 -11.21 15.72
CA VAL A 125 -28.41 -12.54 15.21
C VAL A 125 -26.96 -12.91 15.55
N PHE A 126 -26.10 -11.92 15.81
CA PHE A 126 -24.70 -12.13 16.14
C PHE A 126 -24.38 -11.99 17.63
N TYR A 127 -25.36 -11.65 18.48
CA TYR A 127 -25.15 -11.53 19.91
C TYR A 127 -24.69 -12.86 20.49
N ASN A 128 -23.68 -12.81 21.37
CA ASN A 128 -23.08 -13.97 22.03
C ASN A 128 -22.38 -14.98 21.09
N THR A 129 -22.20 -14.66 19.80
CA THR A 129 -21.41 -15.50 18.90
C THR A 129 -19.92 -15.31 19.18
N LYS A 130 -19.24 -16.42 19.52
CA LYS A 130 -17.78 -16.43 19.58
C LYS A 130 -17.24 -16.47 18.16
N SER A 131 -16.69 -15.36 17.71
CA SER A 131 -16.10 -15.24 16.37
C SER A 131 -14.73 -14.59 16.46
N SER A 132 -13.88 -14.91 15.51
CA SER A 132 -12.62 -14.20 15.28
C SER A 132 -12.34 -14.16 13.79
N MET A 133 -12.06 -12.99 13.27
CA MET A 133 -11.86 -12.80 11.82
C MET A 133 -10.37 -12.59 11.51
N ILE A 134 -9.90 -13.26 10.44
CA ILE A 134 -8.58 -13.11 9.83
C ILE A 134 -8.71 -13.15 8.33
N GLY A 135 -7.76 -12.55 7.60
CA GLY A 135 -7.68 -12.59 6.14
C GLY A 135 -7.59 -11.21 5.50
N ALA A 136 -6.82 -11.12 4.40
CA ALA A 136 -6.64 -9.92 3.62
C ALA A 136 -7.84 -9.51 2.77
N SER A 137 -8.84 -10.37 2.68
CA SER A 137 -9.89 -10.33 1.67
C SER A 137 -10.69 -9.03 1.60
N ALA A 138 -10.91 -8.34 2.72
CA ALA A 138 -11.55 -7.03 2.72
C ALA A 138 -10.70 -5.96 1.99
N GLY A 139 -9.39 -5.95 2.21
CA GLY A 139 -8.45 -5.10 1.47
C GLY A 139 -8.36 -5.48 0.00
N VAL A 140 -8.35 -6.79 -0.30
CA VAL A 140 -8.36 -7.32 -1.67
C VAL A 140 -9.63 -6.90 -2.40
N MET A 141 -10.79 -7.02 -1.76
CA MET A 141 -12.08 -6.58 -2.31
C MET A 141 -12.11 -5.07 -2.58
N ALA A 142 -11.55 -4.26 -1.69
CA ALA A 142 -11.47 -2.82 -1.92
C ALA A 142 -10.67 -2.49 -3.17
N VAL A 143 -9.50 -3.12 -3.37
CA VAL A 143 -8.67 -2.93 -4.58
C VAL A 143 -9.39 -3.43 -5.83
N PHE A 144 -10.03 -4.60 -5.75
CA PHE A 144 -10.77 -5.20 -6.87
C PHE A 144 -11.97 -4.35 -7.28
N ILE A 145 -12.79 -3.91 -6.33
CA ILE A 145 -13.98 -3.08 -6.59
C ILE A 145 -13.59 -1.68 -7.06
N PHE A 146 -12.54 -1.09 -6.50
CA PHE A 146 -12.01 0.18 -7.02
C PHE A 146 -11.64 0.06 -8.51
N LEU A 147 -10.90 -0.98 -8.88
CA LEU A 147 -10.53 -1.24 -10.28
C LEU A 147 -11.74 -1.48 -11.17
N SER A 148 -12.70 -2.30 -10.71
CA SER A 148 -13.91 -2.61 -11.45
C SER A 148 -14.80 -1.39 -11.69
N SER A 149 -14.81 -0.46 -10.74
CA SER A 149 -15.54 0.81 -10.86
C SER A 149 -14.85 1.80 -11.79
N TYR A 150 -13.51 1.79 -11.81
CA TYR A 150 -12.73 2.66 -12.68
C TYR A 150 -12.72 2.18 -14.14
N SER A 151 -12.58 0.88 -14.36
CA SER A 151 -12.48 0.25 -15.69
C SER A 151 -13.50 -0.89 -15.82
N PRO A 152 -14.82 -0.60 -15.90
CA PRO A 152 -15.86 -1.62 -15.85
C PRO A 152 -15.82 -2.58 -17.06
N ASP A 153 -15.32 -2.10 -18.20
CA ASP A 153 -15.21 -2.87 -19.43
C ASP A 153 -13.91 -3.68 -19.56
N LEU A 154 -13.03 -3.59 -18.56
CA LEU A 154 -11.82 -4.40 -18.53
C LEU A 154 -12.20 -5.89 -18.55
N LYS A 155 -11.67 -6.62 -19.54
CA LYS A 155 -11.89 -8.05 -19.70
C LYS A 155 -10.85 -8.85 -18.95
N ILE A 156 -11.33 -9.78 -18.14
CA ILE A 156 -10.50 -10.79 -17.46
C ILE A 156 -10.79 -12.13 -18.12
N ARG A 157 -9.73 -12.80 -18.55
CA ARG A 157 -9.86 -14.16 -19.11
C ARG A 157 -10.01 -15.16 -17.97
N LEU A 158 -11.23 -15.73 -17.85
CA LEU A 158 -11.53 -16.84 -16.96
C LEU A 158 -11.56 -18.11 -17.81
N PHE A 159 -10.54 -18.96 -17.67
CA PHE A 159 -10.35 -20.16 -18.51
C PHE A 159 -10.35 -19.81 -20.02
N PHE A 160 -11.48 -19.99 -20.69
CA PHE A 160 -11.63 -19.77 -22.14
C PHE A 160 -12.57 -18.60 -22.47
N ILE A 161 -13.13 -17.92 -21.47
CA ILE A 161 -14.15 -16.88 -21.64
C ILE A 161 -13.59 -15.54 -21.16
N ASP A 162 -13.75 -14.50 -21.96
CA ASP A 162 -13.43 -13.14 -21.59
C ASP A 162 -14.66 -12.49 -20.93
N VAL A 163 -14.57 -12.24 -19.61
CA VAL A 163 -15.64 -11.66 -18.80
C VAL A 163 -15.27 -10.24 -18.41
N ARG A 164 -16.20 -9.28 -18.53
CA ARG A 164 -15.97 -7.92 -18.03
C ARG A 164 -15.88 -7.94 -16.51
N ILE A 165 -14.90 -7.23 -15.96
CA ILE A 165 -14.58 -7.20 -14.52
C ILE A 165 -15.79 -6.76 -13.68
N ILE A 166 -16.65 -5.89 -14.23
CA ILE A 166 -17.84 -5.40 -13.51
C ILE A 166 -18.82 -6.53 -13.19
N TYR A 167 -18.99 -7.50 -14.09
CA TYR A 167 -19.90 -8.63 -13.84
C TYR A 167 -19.36 -9.56 -12.74
N ILE A 168 -18.03 -9.73 -12.68
CA ILE A 168 -17.39 -10.48 -11.60
C ILE A 168 -17.58 -9.73 -10.27
N ALA A 169 -17.44 -8.41 -10.27
CA ALA A 169 -17.62 -7.58 -9.09
C ALA A 169 -19.06 -7.67 -8.55
N ILE A 170 -20.05 -7.52 -9.41
CA ILE A 170 -21.49 -7.65 -9.04
C ILE A 170 -21.77 -9.05 -8.50
N PHE A 171 -21.28 -10.09 -9.19
CA PHE A 171 -21.46 -11.48 -8.76
C PHE A 171 -20.87 -11.72 -7.37
N LEU A 172 -19.66 -11.22 -7.08
CA LEU A 172 -19.01 -11.37 -5.77
C LEU A 172 -19.78 -10.64 -4.67
N ILE A 173 -20.30 -9.43 -4.93
CA ILE A 173 -21.11 -8.68 -3.95
C ILE A 173 -22.38 -9.47 -3.61
N ILE A 174 -23.10 -9.97 -4.63
CA ILE A 174 -24.31 -10.77 -4.45
C ILE A 174 -23.98 -12.07 -3.70
N LEU A 175 -22.91 -12.76 -4.08
CA LEU A 175 -22.46 -13.99 -3.44
C LEU A 175 -22.16 -13.77 -1.97
N TYR A 176 -21.39 -12.73 -1.61
CA TYR A 176 -21.07 -12.45 -0.21
C TYR A 176 -22.31 -12.07 0.60
N TYR A 177 -23.21 -11.26 0.04
CA TYR A 177 -24.46 -10.93 0.70
C TYR A 177 -25.32 -12.18 0.96
N TYR A 178 -25.49 -13.02 -0.07
CA TYR A 178 -26.23 -14.26 0.03
C TYR A 178 -25.62 -15.24 1.05
N SER A 179 -24.29 -15.27 1.14
CA SER A 179 -23.57 -16.23 1.99
C SER A 179 -23.54 -15.86 3.48
N ILE A 180 -24.00 -14.67 3.88
CA ILE A 180 -23.98 -14.22 5.29
C ILE A 180 -24.61 -15.27 6.23
N PRO A 181 -25.80 -15.84 5.98
CA PRO A 181 -26.42 -16.79 6.91
C PRO A 181 -25.81 -18.20 6.86
N TYR A 182 -24.98 -18.53 5.87
CA TYR A 182 -24.50 -19.91 5.66
C TYR A 182 -23.11 -20.21 6.23
N GLY A 183 -22.57 -19.32 7.06
CA GLY A 183 -21.28 -19.48 7.72
C GLY A 183 -20.29 -18.38 7.31
N ASN A 184 -19.25 -18.21 8.13
CA ASN A 184 -18.27 -17.12 7.97
C ASN A 184 -18.89 -15.72 7.77
N SER A 185 -20.03 -15.47 8.44
CA SER A 185 -20.79 -14.22 8.31
C SER A 185 -19.92 -12.99 8.48
N GLY A 186 -18.98 -13.04 9.45
CA GLY A 186 -18.02 -11.96 9.71
C GLY A 186 -17.12 -11.68 8.51
N GLY A 187 -16.61 -12.70 7.84
CA GLY A 187 -15.81 -12.57 6.63
C GLY A 187 -16.62 -11.95 5.49
N HIS A 188 -17.86 -12.42 5.26
CA HIS A 188 -18.74 -11.89 4.21
C HIS A 188 -19.10 -10.42 4.46
N LEU A 189 -19.41 -10.04 5.69
CA LEU A 189 -19.66 -8.64 6.07
C LEU A 189 -18.42 -7.77 5.86
N ALA A 190 -17.24 -8.25 6.21
CA ALA A 190 -15.99 -7.54 5.98
C ALA A 190 -15.68 -7.37 4.49
N HIS A 191 -15.99 -8.37 3.65
CA HIS A 191 -15.86 -8.24 2.18
C HIS A 191 -16.76 -7.15 1.64
N LEU A 192 -18.02 -7.08 2.09
CA LEU A 192 -18.96 -6.02 1.69
C LEU A 192 -18.49 -4.65 2.17
N GLY A 193 -17.92 -4.53 3.39
CA GLY A 193 -17.31 -3.30 3.89
C GLY A 193 -16.11 -2.86 3.05
N GLY A 194 -15.25 -3.81 2.67
CA GLY A 194 -14.14 -3.57 1.74
C GLY A 194 -14.62 -3.14 0.35
N ALA A 195 -15.63 -3.81 -0.20
CA ALA A 195 -16.24 -3.46 -1.47
C ALA A 195 -16.83 -2.04 -1.45
N PHE A 196 -17.59 -1.71 -0.41
CA PHE A 196 -18.17 -0.38 -0.24
C PHE A 196 -17.11 0.72 -0.24
N ILE A 197 -16.07 0.60 0.57
CA ILE A 197 -15.03 1.63 0.62
C ILE A 197 -14.21 1.71 -0.66
N GLY A 198 -14.00 0.59 -1.37
CA GLY A 198 -13.33 0.58 -2.67
C GLY A 198 -14.09 1.39 -3.70
N TYR A 199 -15.42 1.18 -3.80
CA TYR A 199 -16.33 1.96 -4.65
C TYR A 199 -16.38 3.44 -4.21
N PHE A 200 -16.56 3.71 -2.92
CA PHE A 200 -16.66 5.06 -2.39
C PHE A 200 -15.37 5.87 -2.62
N TYR A 201 -14.22 5.24 -2.45
CA TYR A 201 -12.94 5.89 -2.72
C TYR A 201 -12.78 6.21 -4.22
N HIS A 202 -13.17 5.29 -5.12
CA HIS A 202 -13.23 5.58 -6.56
C HIS A 202 -14.11 6.81 -6.84
N TYR A 203 -15.33 6.84 -6.30
CA TYR A 203 -16.26 7.97 -6.48
C TYR A 203 -15.69 9.30 -6.00
N LYS A 204 -14.97 9.32 -4.88
CA LYS A 204 -14.32 10.53 -4.35
C LYS A 204 -13.15 10.99 -5.22
N ILE A 205 -12.31 10.06 -5.65
CA ILE A 205 -11.16 10.35 -6.52
C ILE A 205 -11.59 10.91 -7.88
N THR A 206 -12.69 10.42 -8.46
CA THR A 206 -13.22 10.97 -9.73
C THR A 206 -13.71 12.40 -9.59
N LYS A 207 -14.02 12.85 -8.38
CA LYS A 207 -14.35 14.24 -8.05
C LYS A 207 -13.14 15.08 -7.64
N GLY A 208 -11.93 14.53 -7.70
CA GLY A 208 -10.71 15.21 -7.28
C GLY A 208 -10.49 15.24 -5.76
N GLU A 209 -11.30 14.51 -4.97
CA GLU A 209 -11.24 14.49 -3.51
C GLU A 209 -10.45 13.26 -3.01
N ASP A 210 -9.29 13.47 -2.40
CA ASP A 210 -8.50 12.41 -1.75
C ASP A 210 -8.52 12.58 -0.23
N PHE A 211 -9.47 11.90 0.43
CA PHE A 211 -9.61 11.96 1.89
C PHE A 211 -8.63 11.03 2.65
N ALA A 212 -7.85 10.22 1.94
CA ALA A 212 -7.00 9.17 2.53
C ALA A 212 -5.52 9.57 2.68
N ASP A 213 -5.15 10.84 2.48
CA ASP A 213 -3.77 11.33 2.58
C ASP A 213 -3.13 11.10 3.95
N TRP A 214 -3.95 11.04 5.01
CA TRP A 214 -3.50 10.74 6.35
C TRP A 214 -2.82 9.37 6.48
N ILE A 215 -3.23 8.39 5.66
CA ILE A 215 -2.61 7.03 5.63
C ILE A 215 -1.15 7.13 5.22
N ILE A 216 -0.87 7.90 4.16
CA ILE A 216 0.51 8.07 3.69
C ILE A 216 1.34 8.90 4.67
N LYS A 217 0.73 9.92 5.30
CA LYS A 217 1.40 10.70 6.36
C LYS A 217 1.78 9.80 7.55
N LEU A 218 0.86 8.91 7.98
CA LEU A 218 1.11 7.94 9.05
C LEU A 218 2.18 6.91 8.64
N TYR A 219 2.08 6.36 7.42
CA TYR A 219 3.09 5.44 6.88
C TYR A 219 4.49 6.09 6.87
N ASN A 220 4.59 7.31 6.39
CA ASN A 220 5.84 8.06 6.35
C ASN A 220 6.38 8.36 7.75
N PHE A 221 5.51 8.67 8.70
CA PHE A 221 5.88 8.90 10.09
C PHE A 221 6.44 7.63 10.74
N LEU A 222 5.82 6.46 10.52
CA LEU A 222 6.20 5.20 11.16
C LEU A 222 7.43 4.54 10.51
N PHE A 223 7.54 4.58 9.18
CA PHE A 223 8.50 3.75 8.43
C PHE A 223 9.59 4.53 7.72
N LEU A 224 9.40 5.81 7.40
CA LEU A 224 10.47 6.61 6.86
C LEU A 224 11.21 7.26 8.02
N LYS A 225 12.40 6.74 8.36
CA LYS A 225 13.37 7.47 9.19
C LYS A 225 13.42 8.90 8.67
N ARG A 226 13.22 9.89 9.56
CA ARG A 226 13.46 11.32 9.29
C ARG A 226 14.78 11.44 8.53
N LYS A 227 14.72 11.51 7.21
CA LYS A 227 15.87 11.89 6.41
C LYS A 227 16.24 13.29 6.90
N ASN A 228 17.36 13.38 7.63
CA ASN A 228 17.88 14.64 8.14
C ASN A 228 17.87 15.64 6.97
N ASN A 229 17.08 16.70 7.08
CA ASN A 229 16.96 17.80 6.12
C ASN A 229 18.30 18.51 5.80
N LYS A 230 19.40 18.12 6.45
CA LYS A 230 20.78 18.58 6.15
C LYS A 230 21.24 18.20 4.73
N SER A 231 20.78 17.08 4.16
CA SER A 231 21.17 16.68 2.79
C SER A 231 20.46 17.53 1.72
N TYR A 232 19.19 17.89 1.93
CA TYR A 232 18.43 18.71 0.98
C TYR A 232 18.95 20.16 0.94
N LYS A 233 19.26 20.76 2.11
CA LYS A 233 19.88 22.10 2.16
C LYS A 233 21.25 22.13 1.48
N LYS A 234 22.07 21.07 1.65
CA LYS A 234 23.39 20.98 1.00
C LYS A 234 23.31 20.83 -0.51
N SER A 235 22.33 20.06 -1.03
CA SER A 235 22.14 19.90 -2.49
C SER A 235 21.56 21.16 -3.14
N PHE A 236 20.65 21.86 -2.45
CA PHE A 236 20.08 23.14 -2.93
C PHE A 236 21.15 24.24 -2.94
N GLN A 237 21.97 24.35 -1.89
CA GLN A 237 23.08 25.31 -1.84
C GLN A 237 24.14 25.01 -2.92
N LYS A 238 24.44 23.72 -3.18
CA LYS A 238 25.38 23.34 -4.24
C LYS A 238 24.84 23.64 -5.63
N LYS A 239 23.53 23.46 -5.86
CA LYS A 239 22.87 23.81 -7.13
C LYS A 239 22.78 25.33 -7.35
N TYR A 240 22.51 26.09 -6.28
CA TYR A 240 22.45 27.55 -6.33
C TYR A 240 23.83 28.19 -6.59
N ARG A 241 24.90 27.67 -5.93
CA ARG A 241 26.28 28.09 -6.21
C ARG A 241 26.67 27.81 -7.65
N LYS A 242 26.40 26.59 -8.15
CA LYS A 242 26.74 26.22 -9.54
C LYS A 242 26.01 27.07 -10.59
N SER A 243 24.77 27.52 -10.30
CA SER A 243 24.00 28.41 -11.16
C SER A 243 24.52 29.87 -11.13
N ASN A 244 25.02 30.35 -10.00
CA ASN A 244 25.61 31.67 -9.92
C ASN A 244 27.01 31.73 -10.57
N ASP A 245 27.83 30.69 -10.33
CA ASP A 245 29.14 30.57 -11.00
C ASP A 245 28.98 30.55 -12.54
N GLN A 246 27.93 29.87 -13.05
CA GLN A 246 27.65 29.82 -14.48
C GLN A 246 27.21 31.19 -15.03
N LYS A 247 26.35 31.92 -14.33
CA LYS A 247 25.92 33.27 -14.76
C LYS A 247 27.07 34.25 -14.78
N GLU A 248 28.00 34.15 -13.85
CA GLU A 248 29.17 34.98 -13.79
C GLU A 248 30.12 34.68 -14.97
N ILE A 249 30.34 33.42 -15.31
CA ILE A 249 31.08 32.97 -16.46
C ILE A 249 30.43 33.47 -17.76
N ASP A 250 29.11 33.31 -17.91
CA ASP A 250 28.36 33.75 -19.09
C ASP A 250 28.47 35.27 -19.29
N SER A 251 28.45 36.07 -18.21
CA SER A 251 28.63 37.52 -18.26
C SER A 251 30.05 37.94 -18.71
N ILE A 252 31.05 37.16 -18.25
CA ILE A 252 32.46 37.38 -18.66
C ILE A 252 32.65 37.05 -20.15
N LEU A 253 32.05 35.95 -20.63
CA LEU A 253 32.06 35.56 -22.04
C LEU A 253 31.36 36.58 -22.95
N ASP A 254 30.24 37.13 -22.51
CA ASP A 254 29.53 38.21 -23.21
C ASP A 254 30.39 39.49 -23.29
N LYS A 255 31.16 39.82 -22.26
CA LYS A 255 32.07 40.95 -22.22
C LYS A 255 33.25 40.75 -23.19
N ILE A 256 33.79 39.52 -23.24
CA ILE A 256 34.80 39.14 -24.24
C ILE A 256 34.30 39.32 -25.65
N SER A 257 33.08 38.86 -25.94
CA SER A 257 32.45 38.97 -27.28
C SER A 257 32.24 40.40 -27.72
N LYS A 258 31.96 41.32 -26.79
CA LYS A 258 31.67 42.73 -27.07
C LYS A 258 32.91 43.62 -27.12
N SER A 259 33.90 43.36 -26.25
CA SER A 259 35.00 44.31 -25.97
C SER A 259 36.40 43.68 -25.96
N GLY A 260 36.48 42.37 -26.31
CA GLY A 260 37.76 41.65 -26.37
C GLY A 260 38.27 41.22 -25.00
N TYR A 261 39.19 40.25 -24.98
CA TYR A 261 39.77 39.65 -23.78
C TYR A 261 40.56 40.66 -22.90
N ASP A 262 41.13 41.69 -23.54
CA ASP A 262 41.92 42.70 -22.83
C ASP A 262 41.09 43.67 -21.97
N SER A 263 39.80 43.70 -22.23
CA SER A 263 38.82 44.48 -21.43
C SER A 263 38.46 43.86 -20.07
N LEU A 264 38.91 42.63 -19.84
CA LEU A 264 38.64 41.91 -18.58
C LEU A 264 39.52 42.44 -17.42
N THR A 265 38.89 42.60 -16.27
CA THR A 265 39.57 42.85 -15.01
C THR A 265 40.42 41.65 -14.56
N LYS A 266 41.37 41.86 -13.68
CA LYS A 266 42.19 40.79 -13.13
C LYS A 266 41.38 39.68 -12.49
N HIS A 267 40.29 40.04 -11.78
CA HIS A 267 39.36 39.09 -11.13
C HIS A 267 38.59 38.27 -12.16
N GLU A 268 38.11 38.91 -13.24
CA GLU A 268 37.38 38.18 -14.28
C GLU A 268 38.29 37.19 -15.03
N LYS A 269 39.54 37.55 -15.31
CA LYS A 269 40.55 36.63 -15.89
C LYS A 269 40.84 35.43 -14.99
N GLU A 270 40.96 35.65 -13.67
CA GLU A 270 41.14 34.55 -12.67
C GLU A 270 39.91 33.63 -12.58
N THR A 271 38.70 34.19 -12.62
CA THR A 271 37.44 33.42 -12.60
C THR A 271 37.34 32.53 -13.83
N LEU A 272 37.62 33.08 -15.02
CA LEU A 272 37.61 32.31 -16.27
C LEU A 272 38.64 31.18 -16.27
N PHE A 273 39.84 31.46 -15.77
CA PHE A 273 40.92 30.47 -15.70
C PHE A 273 40.59 29.32 -14.71
N LYS A 274 39.95 29.63 -13.59
CA LYS A 274 39.47 28.61 -12.64
C LYS A 274 38.36 27.76 -13.22
N ALA A 275 37.51 28.32 -14.04
CA ALA A 275 36.42 27.59 -14.70
C ALA A 275 36.92 26.61 -15.78
N GLY A 276 37.98 26.98 -16.52
CA GLY A 276 38.58 26.12 -17.55
C GLY A 276 39.45 24.95 -17.00
N LYS A 277 39.78 24.94 -15.71
CA LYS A 277 40.53 23.86 -15.06
C LYS A 277 39.67 22.77 -14.40
N LYS A 278 38.34 22.86 -14.48
CA LYS A 278 37.35 21.85 -14.03
C LYS A 278 36.83 21.02 -15.22
#